data_9f2b4bc295ccf0f953facb7c4f0e23e4
#
_entry.id   9f2b4bc295ccf0f953facb7c4f0e23e4
#
_cell.length_a   1.000
_cell.length_b   1.000
_cell.length_c   1.000
_cell.angle_alpha   90.00
_cell.angle_beta   90.00
_cell.angle_gamma   90.00
#
_symmetry.space_group_name_H-M   'P 1'
#
loop_
_entity.id
_entity.type
_entity.pdbx_description
1 polymer ?
#
loop_
_entity_poly.entity_id
_entity_poly.type
_entity_poly.pdbx_seq_one_letter_code
_entity_poly.pdbx_strand_id
1 'polypeptide(L)'
;KIQELTNKLGENPNDASIAAELEELKKKEHSYKLENARDMVERYPNDFNYRYIYGMLMFEEGMLDEAIMQFQLSQRNPKVRIQSLLGLGRAFIKGKKYDLAVDQLETAKKESKIMNDSKKEIIYELATAYELMGQADKAFNEYKEIYSADISYKDVSDKINAYYASKNSQ
;
A
#
# COMPACT_ATOMS: atom_id res chain seq x y z
N LYS A 1 -24.62 -7.81 6.71
CA LYS A 1 -25.36 -6.71 6.03
C LYS A 1 -24.53 -6.06 4.91
N ILE A 2 -23.28 -5.65 5.16
CA ILE A 2 -22.40 -5.06 4.11
C ILE A 2 -22.25 -6.02 2.92
N GLN A 3 -21.88 -7.29 3.16
CA GLN A 3 -21.75 -8.27 2.09
C GLN A 3 -23.06 -8.51 1.32
N GLU A 4 -24.18 -8.53 2.00
CA GLU A 4 -25.50 -8.67 1.38
C GLU A 4 -25.83 -7.49 0.46
N LEU A 5 -25.58 -6.26 0.92
CA LEU A 5 -25.78 -5.06 0.11
C LEU A 5 -24.82 -4.99 -1.07
N THR A 6 -23.56 -5.43 -0.88
CA THR A 6 -22.57 -5.53 -1.97
C THR A 6 -23.06 -6.49 -3.05
N ASN A 7 -23.62 -7.65 -2.67
CA ASN A 7 -24.15 -8.61 -3.63
C ASN A 7 -25.38 -8.02 -4.38
N LYS A 8 -26.31 -7.39 -3.67
CA LYS A 8 -27.49 -6.72 -4.28
C LYS A 8 -27.09 -5.60 -5.24
N LEU A 9 -26.07 -4.82 -4.89
CA LEU A 9 -25.54 -3.76 -5.78
C LEU A 9 -24.86 -4.37 -7.01
N GLY A 10 -24.21 -5.53 -6.88
CA GLY A 10 -23.66 -6.29 -8.01
C GLY A 10 -24.75 -6.75 -9.00
N GLU A 11 -25.93 -7.15 -8.48
CA GLU A 11 -27.09 -7.52 -9.30
C GLU A 11 -27.78 -6.30 -9.93
N ASN A 12 -27.79 -5.15 -9.25
CA ASN A 12 -28.35 -3.89 -9.72
C ASN A 12 -27.39 -2.70 -9.46
N PRO A 13 -26.38 -2.51 -10.33
CA PRO A 13 -25.31 -1.51 -10.11
C PRO A 13 -25.79 -0.04 -10.04
N ASN A 14 -26.98 0.25 -10.54
CA ASN A 14 -27.54 1.61 -10.59
C ASN A 14 -28.51 1.93 -9.43
N ASP A 15 -28.64 1.03 -8.44
CA ASP A 15 -29.51 1.28 -7.29
C ASP A 15 -28.84 2.26 -6.31
N ALA A 16 -29.17 3.54 -6.46
CA ALA A 16 -28.63 4.63 -5.65
C ALA A 16 -28.97 4.47 -4.15
N SER A 17 -30.10 3.84 -3.80
CA SER A 17 -30.48 3.63 -2.40
C SER A 17 -29.60 2.59 -1.74
N ILE A 18 -29.37 1.46 -2.41
CA ILE A 18 -28.44 0.42 -1.93
C ILE A 18 -27.02 0.95 -1.85
N ALA A 19 -26.57 1.72 -2.86
CA ALA A 19 -25.26 2.34 -2.86
C ALA A 19 -25.06 3.28 -1.65
N ALA A 20 -26.04 4.14 -1.38
CA ALA A 20 -25.97 5.08 -0.26
C ALA A 20 -25.97 4.36 1.11
N GLU A 21 -26.82 3.34 1.29
CA GLU A 21 -26.86 2.54 2.52
C GLU A 21 -25.53 1.79 2.73
N LEU A 22 -24.96 1.23 1.67
CA LEU A 22 -23.66 0.54 1.71
C LEU A 22 -22.53 1.48 2.12
N GLU A 23 -22.47 2.68 1.54
CA GLU A 23 -21.48 3.69 1.88
C GLU A 23 -21.61 4.17 3.34
N GLU A 24 -22.83 4.38 3.84
CA GLU A 24 -23.05 4.75 5.23
C GLU A 24 -22.57 3.66 6.21
N LEU A 25 -22.88 2.40 5.90
CA LEU A 25 -22.45 1.27 6.72
C LEU A 25 -20.92 1.09 6.70
N LYS A 26 -20.27 1.26 5.53
CA LYS A 26 -18.83 1.20 5.42
C LYS A 26 -18.15 2.31 6.23
N LYS A 27 -18.69 3.54 6.19
CA LYS A 27 -18.20 4.65 7.01
C LYS A 27 -18.32 4.36 8.51
N LYS A 28 -19.45 3.83 8.95
CA LYS A 28 -19.66 3.45 10.35
C LYS A 28 -18.69 2.33 10.80
N GLU A 29 -18.51 1.31 9.96
CA GLU A 29 -17.58 0.23 10.23
C GLU A 29 -16.13 0.75 10.32
N HIS A 30 -15.74 1.63 9.40
CA HIS A 30 -14.42 2.23 9.38
C HIS A 30 -14.16 3.09 10.62
N SER A 31 -15.12 3.98 10.99
CA SER A 31 -15.02 4.79 12.21
C SER A 31 -14.88 3.93 13.46
N TYR A 32 -15.64 2.84 13.54
CA TYR A 32 -15.53 1.90 14.66
C TYR A 32 -14.17 1.20 14.71
N LYS A 33 -13.64 0.76 13.56
CA LYS A 33 -12.31 0.15 13.47
C LYS A 33 -11.22 1.12 13.91
N LEU A 34 -11.33 2.39 13.49
CA LEU A 34 -10.38 3.44 13.83
C LEU A 34 -10.36 3.73 15.35
N GLU A 35 -11.54 3.91 15.96
CA GLU A 35 -11.67 4.12 17.38
C GLU A 35 -11.13 2.93 18.19
N ASN A 36 -11.52 1.72 17.82
CA ASN A 36 -11.04 0.50 18.46
C ASN A 36 -9.51 0.35 18.33
N ALA A 37 -8.93 0.62 17.15
CA ALA A 37 -7.49 0.54 16.95
C ALA A 37 -6.73 1.57 17.80
N ARG A 38 -7.28 2.80 17.96
CA ARG A 38 -6.72 3.80 18.85
C ARG A 38 -6.73 3.33 20.30
N ASP A 39 -7.87 2.85 20.77
CA ASP A 39 -8.01 2.31 22.13
C ASP A 39 -7.02 1.18 22.40
N MET A 40 -6.80 0.29 21.41
CA MET A 40 -5.84 -0.80 21.55
C MET A 40 -4.40 -0.30 21.65
N VAL A 41 -4.02 0.72 20.88
CA VAL A 41 -2.68 1.35 21.00
C VAL A 41 -2.51 2.05 22.36
N GLU A 42 -3.57 2.68 22.89
CA GLU A 42 -3.52 3.33 24.21
C GLU A 42 -3.39 2.30 25.34
N ARG A 43 -4.14 1.20 25.28
CA ARG A 43 -4.13 0.13 26.31
C ARG A 43 -2.86 -0.73 26.25
N TYR A 44 -2.34 -0.95 25.04
CA TYR A 44 -1.21 -1.83 24.78
C TYR A 44 -0.10 -1.11 23.99
N PRO A 45 0.53 -0.07 24.56
CA PRO A 45 1.44 0.82 23.83
C PRO A 45 2.70 0.12 23.29
N ASN A 46 3.03 -1.05 23.82
CA ASN A 46 4.18 -1.85 23.39
C ASN A 46 3.79 -3.00 22.43
N ASP A 47 2.52 -3.13 22.08
CA ASP A 47 2.10 -4.07 21.04
C ASP A 47 2.19 -3.40 19.66
N PHE A 48 3.24 -3.75 18.94
CA PHE A 48 3.53 -3.17 17.64
C PHE A 48 2.56 -3.64 16.53
N ASN A 49 1.81 -4.73 16.73
CA ASN A 49 0.78 -5.15 15.78
C ASN A 49 -0.39 -4.17 15.81
N TYR A 50 -0.83 -3.73 16.99
CA TYR A 50 -1.87 -2.69 17.10
C TYR A 50 -1.41 -1.37 16.49
N ARG A 51 -0.14 -0.99 16.67
CA ARG A 51 0.42 0.20 16.02
C ARG A 51 0.43 0.08 14.50
N TYR A 52 0.78 -1.09 13.96
CA TYR A 52 0.71 -1.33 12.51
C TYR A 52 -0.72 -1.19 11.98
N ILE A 53 -1.70 -1.83 12.64
CA ILE A 53 -3.12 -1.75 12.26
C ILE A 53 -3.61 -0.30 12.31
N TYR A 54 -3.29 0.42 13.38
CA TYR A 54 -3.67 1.83 13.53
C TYR A 54 -3.00 2.71 12.47
N GLY A 55 -1.74 2.47 12.14
CA GLY A 55 -1.03 3.16 11.07
C GLY A 55 -1.69 2.94 9.69
N MET A 56 -2.16 1.73 9.40
CA MET A 56 -2.89 1.43 8.16
C MET A 56 -4.20 2.23 8.07
N LEU A 57 -4.98 2.27 9.14
CA LEU A 57 -6.22 3.03 9.19
C LEU A 57 -5.98 4.54 9.07
N MET A 58 -4.93 5.07 9.72
CA MET A 58 -4.52 6.47 9.55
C MET A 58 -4.12 6.78 8.10
N PHE A 59 -3.41 5.86 7.45
CA PHE A 59 -3.04 6.02 6.04
C PHE A 59 -4.26 6.05 5.11
N GLU A 60 -5.26 5.20 5.35
CA GLU A 60 -6.53 5.17 4.61
C GLU A 60 -7.29 6.49 4.76
N GLU A 61 -7.32 7.08 5.96
CA GLU A 61 -7.89 8.41 6.24
C GLU A 61 -7.08 9.56 5.64
N GLY A 62 -5.88 9.31 5.12
CA GLY A 62 -5.01 10.35 4.61
C GLY A 62 -4.24 11.13 5.68
N MET A 63 -4.28 10.68 6.93
CA MET A 63 -3.51 11.24 8.06
C MET A 63 -2.08 10.70 8.00
N LEU A 64 -1.30 11.25 7.05
CA LEU A 64 -0.02 10.65 6.66
C LEU A 64 1.05 10.75 7.75
N ASP A 65 1.12 11.86 8.47
CA ASP A 65 2.14 12.05 9.51
C ASP A 65 1.90 11.10 10.68
N GLU A 66 0.65 10.90 11.09
CA GLU A 66 0.25 9.93 12.11
C GLU A 66 0.51 8.50 11.67
N ALA A 67 0.18 8.17 10.42
CA ALA A 67 0.47 6.87 9.84
C ALA A 67 1.97 6.57 9.85
N ILE A 68 2.79 7.51 9.41
CA ILE A 68 4.26 7.42 9.41
C ILE A 68 4.76 7.16 10.83
N MET A 69 4.28 7.91 11.82
CA MET A 69 4.68 7.72 13.21
C MET A 69 4.36 6.30 13.70
N GLN A 70 3.17 5.78 13.41
CA GLN A 70 2.80 4.42 13.81
C GLN A 70 3.64 3.36 13.11
N PHE A 71 3.90 3.51 11.81
CA PHE A 71 4.76 2.58 11.06
C PHE A 71 6.22 2.62 11.53
N GLN A 72 6.76 3.80 11.87
CA GLN A 72 8.10 3.93 12.45
C GLN A 72 8.25 3.20 13.78
N LEU A 73 7.20 3.15 14.57
CA LEU A 73 7.19 2.38 15.82
C LEU A 73 7.03 0.89 15.56
N SER A 74 6.06 0.50 14.71
CA SER A 74 5.73 -0.90 14.47
C SER A 74 6.85 -1.67 13.73
N GLN A 75 7.66 -1.02 12.89
CA GLN A 75 8.79 -1.67 12.22
C GLN A 75 9.84 -2.28 13.17
N ARG A 76 9.78 -1.94 14.46
CA ARG A 76 10.66 -2.54 15.48
C ARG A 76 10.33 -3.99 15.76
N ASN A 77 9.10 -4.43 15.45
CA ASN A 77 8.70 -5.83 15.60
C ASN A 77 8.97 -6.60 14.30
N PRO A 78 9.81 -7.66 14.33
CA PRO A 78 10.13 -8.47 13.16
C PRO A 78 8.90 -9.03 12.44
N LYS A 79 7.81 -9.32 13.16
CA LYS A 79 6.59 -9.91 12.59
C LYS A 79 5.86 -8.98 11.63
N VAL A 80 5.91 -7.66 11.85
CA VAL A 80 5.23 -6.65 11.02
C VAL A 80 6.22 -5.68 10.37
N ARG A 81 7.52 -5.92 10.51
CA ARG A 81 8.55 -5.00 10.05
C ARG A 81 8.46 -4.72 8.54
N ILE A 82 8.40 -5.78 7.73
CA ILE A 82 8.35 -5.63 6.27
C ILE A 82 7.08 -4.88 5.84
N GLN A 83 5.94 -5.20 6.44
CA GLN A 83 4.67 -4.52 6.18
C GLN A 83 4.71 -3.07 6.62
N SER A 84 5.35 -2.77 7.75
CA SER A 84 5.51 -1.39 8.25
C SER A 84 6.42 -0.57 7.33
N LEU A 85 7.51 -1.15 6.82
CA LEU A 85 8.38 -0.52 5.84
C LEU A 85 7.65 -0.24 4.51
N LEU A 86 6.81 -1.18 4.05
CA LEU A 86 5.94 -0.96 2.89
C LEU A 86 4.93 0.17 3.15
N GLY A 87 4.31 0.20 4.34
CA GLY A 87 3.42 1.27 4.77
C GLY A 87 4.10 2.65 4.78
N LEU A 88 5.33 2.72 5.30
CA LEU A 88 6.17 3.93 5.25
C LEU A 88 6.43 4.38 3.81
N GLY A 89 6.85 3.46 2.95
CA GLY A 89 7.08 3.74 1.53
C GLY A 89 5.85 4.36 0.87
N ARG A 90 4.68 3.76 1.04
CA ARG A 90 3.40 4.27 0.51
C ARG A 90 3.02 5.63 1.09
N ALA A 91 3.19 5.83 2.39
CA ALA A 91 2.89 7.10 3.03
C ALA A 91 3.82 8.22 2.52
N PHE A 92 5.11 7.93 2.31
CA PHE A 92 6.04 8.88 1.73
C PHE A 92 5.75 9.17 0.25
N ILE A 93 5.36 8.16 -0.56
CA ILE A 93 4.93 8.38 -1.95
C ILE A 93 3.71 9.31 -1.97
N LYS A 94 2.68 9.03 -1.17
CA LYS A 94 1.47 9.86 -1.08
C LYS A 94 1.77 11.29 -0.59
N GLY A 95 2.76 11.43 0.30
CA GLY A 95 3.29 12.70 0.78
C GLY A 95 4.32 13.36 -0.15
N LYS A 96 4.58 12.80 -1.35
CA LYS A 96 5.55 13.27 -2.35
C LYS A 96 7.00 13.36 -1.85
N LYS A 97 7.36 12.57 -0.85
CA LYS A 97 8.70 12.43 -0.28
C LYS A 97 9.36 11.16 -0.86
N TYR A 98 9.61 11.18 -2.17
CA TYR A 98 9.94 9.96 -2.93
C TYR A 98 11.29 9.36 -2.56
N ASP A 99 12.28 10.17 -2.22
CA ASP A 99 13.59 9.73 -1.71
C ASP A 99 13.46 8.92 -0.42
N LEU A 100 12.67 9.42 0.53
CA LEU A 100 12.40 8.69 1.77
C LEU A 100 11.62 7.39 1.51
N ALA A 101 10.72 7.39 0.53
CA ALA A 101 10.00 6.19 0.13
C ALA A 101 10.96 5.12 -0.41
N VAL A 102 11.88 5.50 -1.28
CA VAL A 102 12.90 4.61 -1.85
C VAL A 102 13.70 3.94 -0.75
N ASP A 103 14.21 4.68 0.23
CA ASP A 103 15.01 4.14 1.35
C ASP A 103 14.27 3.04 2.12
N GLN A 104 12.98 3.27 2.39
CA GLN A 104 12.16 2.29 3.13
C GLN A 104 11.87 1.05 2.28
N LEU A 105 11.52 1.25 1.01
CA LEU A 105 11.16 0.18 0.08
C LEU A 105 12.36 -0.66 -0.33
N GLU A 106 13.55 -0.07 -0.52
CA GLU A 106 14.78 -0.82 -0.73
C GLU A 106 15.13 -1.69 0.48
N THR A 107 14.95 -1.16 1.69
CA THR A 107 15.13 -1.93 2.93
C THR A 107 14.15 -3.09 2.99
N ALA A 108 12.87 -2.86 2.73
CA ALA A 108 11.84 -3.88 2.70
C ALA A 108 12.14 -4.97 1.65
N LYS A 109 12.54 -4.56 0.44
CA LYS A 109 12.94 -5.46 -0.66
C LYS A 109 14.10 -6.36 -0.26
N LYS A 110 15.15 -5.77 0.35
CA LYS A 110 16.35 -6.49 0.80
C LYS A 110 16.04 -7.52 1.89
N GLU A 111 15.16 -7.18 2.82
CA GLU A 111 14.77 -8.07 3.91
C GLU A 111 13.79 -9.17 3.46
N SER A 112 13.01 -8.93 2.41
CA SER A 112 12.08 -9.90 1.82
C SER A 112 12.80 -10.90 0.94
N LYS A 113 13.05 -12.13 1.46
CA LYS A 113 13.90 -13.13 0.78
C LYS A 113 13.21 -13.92 -0.32
N ILE A 114 11.89 -14.10 -0.22
CA ILE A 114 11.11 -14.95 -1.12
C ILE A 114 10.30 -14.06 -2.06
N MET A 115 10.33 -14.36 -3.36
CA MET A 115 9.49 -13.70 -4.37
C MET A 115 8.04 -14.21 -4.24
N ASN A 116 7.26 -13.53 -3.42
CA ASN A 116 5.83 -13.73 -3.20
C ASN A 116 5.08 -12.43 -3.47
N ASP A 117 3.76 -12.43 -3.29
CA ASP A 117 2.94 -11.24 -3.56
C ASP A 117 3.35 -10.02 -2.74
N SER A 118 3.77 -10.22 -1.49
CA SER A 118 4.28 -9.13 -0.66
C SER A 118 5.56 -8.51 -1.23
N LYS A 119 6.51 -9.33 -1.71
CA LYS A 119 7.73 -8.83 -2.33
C LYS A 119 7.45 -8.15 -3.68
N LYS A 120 6.57 -8.72 -4.50
CA LYS A 120 6.14 -8.08 -5.75
C LYS A 120 5.51 -6.71 -5.49
N GLU A 121 4.71 -6.59 -4.44
CA GLU A 121 4.11 -5.31 -4.03
C GLU A 121 5.18 -4.27 -3.63
N ILE A 122 6.17 -4.66 -2.82
CA ILE A 122 7.28 -3.79 -2.42
C ILE A 122 8.06 -3.30 -3.65
N ILE A 123 8.40 -4.20 -4.57
CA ILE A 123 9.15 -3.87 -5.78
C ILE A 123 8.31 -2.95 -6.69
N TYR A 124 7.00 -3.18 -6.78
CA TYR A 124 6.11 -2.34 -7.57
C TYR A 124 6.02 -0.91 -7.02
N GLU A 125 5.88 -0.75 -5.70
CA GLU A 125 5.89 0.57 -5.05
C GLU A 125 7.25 1.27 -5.20
N LEU A 126 8.37 0.52 -5.14
CA LEU A 126 9.71 1.05 -5.37
C LEU A 126 9.86 1.56 -6.80
N ALA A 127 9.42 0.77 -7.79
CA ALA A 127 9.39 1.19 -9.19
C ALA A 127 8.56 2.46 -9.40
N THR A 128 7.38 2.53 -8.75
CA THR A 128 6.51 3.70 -8.78
C THR A 128 7.22 4.94 -8.21
N ALA A 129 7.94 4.80 -7.09
CA ALA A 129 8.70 5.89 -6.50
C ALA A 129 9.79 6.39 -7.48
N TYR A 130 10.52 5.49 -8.13
CA TYR A 130 11.50 5.85 -9.14
C TYR A 130 10.90 6.54 -10.38
N GLU A 131 9.72 6.10 -10.85
CA GLU A 131 9.00 6.78 -11.93
C GLU A 131 8.65 8.23 -11.54
N LEU A 132 8.11 8.43 -10.32
CA LEU A 132 7.75 9.74 -9.81
C LEU A 132 8.96 10.68 -9.61
N MET A 133 10.17 10.10 -9.46
CA MET A 133 11.44 10.82 -9.44
C MET A 133 12.03 11.07 -10.84
N GLY A 134 11.38 10.60 -11.92
CA GLY A 134 11.91 10.66 -13.28
C GLY A 134 13.08 9.72 -13.56
N GLN A 135 13.31 8.72 -12.69
CA GLN A 135 14.39 7.74 -12.82
C GLN A 135 13.93 6.49 -13.58
N ALA A 136 13.57 6.68 -14.86
CA ALA A 136 12.94 5.66 -15.68
C ALA A 136 13.73 4.35 -15.80
N ASP A 137 15.07 4.43 -15.88
CA ASP A 137 15.92 3.24 -16.00
C ASP A 137 15.91 2.41 -14.71
N LYS A 138 15.84 3.04 -13.55
CA LYS A 138 15.71 2.32 -12.27
C LYS A 138 14.32 1.71 -12.13
N ALA A 139 13.26 2.46 -12.43
CA ALA A 139 11.89 1.95 -12.42
C ALA A 139 11.76 0.72 -13.32
N PHE A 140 12.29 0.78 -14.53
CA PHE A 140 12.31 -0.33 -15.47
C PHE A 140 13.01 -1.58 -14.89
N ASN A 141 14.15 -1.43 -14.22
CA ASN A 141 14.85 -2.56 -13.62
C ASN A 141 14.00 -3.25 -12.53
N GLU A 142 13.29 -2.47 -11.73
CA GLU A 142 12.37 -3.00 -10.72
C GLU A 142 11.18 -3.73 -11.38
N TYR A 143 10.50 -3.12 -12.35
CA TYR A 143 9.41 -3.78 -13.08
C TYR A 143 9.87 -5.06 -13.80
N LYS A 144 11.07 -5.08 -14.35
CA LYS A 144 11.67 -6.26 -15.00
C LYS A 144 11.83 -7.43 -14.03
N GLU A 145 12.18 -7.17 -12.77
CA GLU A 145 12.27 -8.21 -11.74
C GLU A 145 10.91 -8.88 -11.50
N ILE A 146 9.84 -8.08 -11.40
CA ILE A 146 8.48 -8.62 -11.27
C ILE A 146 8.07 -9.36 -12.54
N TYR A 147 8.26 -8.76 -13.72
CA TYR A 147 7.90 -9.34 -15.02
C TYR A 147 8.53 -10.71 -15.24
N SER A 148 9.78 -10.89 -14.82
CA SER A 148 10.49 -12.15 -14.92
C SER A 148 9.93 -13.24 -14.01
N ALA A 149 9.27 -12.87 -12.91
CA ALA A 149 8.65 -13.80 -11.97
C ALA A 149 7.15 -14.01 -12.26
N ASP A 150 6.46 -12.97 -12.72
CA ASP A 150 5.01 -12.95 -12.94
C ASP A 150 4.62 -11.85 -13.94
N ILE A 151 4.48 -12.23 -15.21
CA ILE A 151 4.10 -11.33 -16.31
C ILE A 151 2.71 -10.72 -16.14
N SER A 152 1.83 -11.38 -15.37
CA SER A 152 0.43 -10.97 -15.18
C SER A 152 0.23 -10.04 -13.99
N TYR A 153 1.30 -9.71 -13.25
CA TYR A 153 1.20 -8.88 -12.07
C TYR A 153 0.88 -7.42 -12.42
N LYS A 154 -0.31 -6.95 -12.02
CA LYS A 154 -0.81 -5.58 -12.28
C LYS A 154 -0.59 -5.17 -13.76
N ASP A 155 -0.07 -3.98 -14.00
CA ASP A 155 0.22 -3.40 -15.31
C ASP A 155 1.71 -3.49 -15.70
N VAL A 156 2.47 -4.39 -15.06
CA VAL A 156 3.93 -4.50 -15.26
C VAL A 156 4.29 -4.76 -16.73
N SER A 157 3.49 -5.56 -17.44
CA SER A 157 3.69 -5.81 -18.88
C SER A 157 3.61 -4.51 -19.70
N ASP A 158 2.64 -3.65 -19.41
CA ASP A 158 2.47 -2.37 -20.08
C ASP A 158 3.62 -1.40 -19.76
N LYS A 159 4.07 -1.39 -18.50
CA LYS A 159 5.22 -0.58 -18.06
C LYS A 159 6.51 -0.97 -18.80
N ILE A 160 6.77 -2.26 -18.96
CA ILE A 160 7.92 -2.79 -19.73
C ILE A 160 7.83 -2.39 -21.19
N ASN A 161 6.66 -2.57 -21.82
CA ASN A 161 6.45 -2.22 -23.24
C ASN A 161 6.59 -0.71 -23.47
N ALA A 162 6.05 0.12 -22.60
CA ALA A 162 6.15 1.59 -22.68
C ALA A 162 7.61 2.07 -22.60
N TYR A 163 8.41 1.44 -21.71
CA TYR A 163 9.83 1.78 -21.63
C TYR A 163 10.58 1.48 -22.94
N TYR A 164 10.40 0.30 -23.54
CA TYR A 164 11.04 -0.03 -24.81
C TYR A 164 10.58 0.88 -25.95
N ALA A 165 9.30 1.22 -26.02
CA ALA A 165 8.77 2.15 -27.00
C ALA A 165 9.42 3.54 -26.89
N SER A 166 9.63 4.04 -25.67
CA SER A 166 10.29 5.33 -25.45
C SER A 166 11.76 5.35 -25.88
N LYS A 167 12.49 4.23 -25.72
CA LYS A 167 13.90 4.13 -26.15
C LYS A 167 14.03 4.01 -27.68
N ASN A 168 13.07 3.40 -28.37
CA ASN A 168 13.09 3.25 -29.81
C ASN A 168 12.66 4.53 -30.56
N SER A 169 12.15 5.53 -29.84
CA SER A 169 11.68 6.81 -30.42
C SER A 169 12.73 7.94 -30.30
N GLN A 170 13.91 7.64 -29.76
CA GLN A 170 15.07 8.53 -29.66
C GLN A 170 16.12 8.17 -30.70
#